data_19cb6ba93bd1de818ce0d37fd6a7ce49
#
_entry.id   19cb6ba93bd1de818ce0d37fd6a7ce49
#
_cell.length_a   1.000
_cell.length_b   1.000
_cell.length_c   1.000
_cell.angle_alpha   90.00
_cell.angle_beta   90.00
_cell.angle_gamma   90.00
#
_symmetry.space_group_name_H-M   'P 1'
#
loop_
_entity.id
_entity.type
_entity.pdbx_description
1 polymer ?
#
loop_
_entity_poly.entity_id
_entity_poly.type
_entity_poly.pdbx_seq_one_letter_code
_entity_poly.pdbx_strand_id
1 'polypeptide(L)'
;IDRLRAVVQSAPVKAIEIKLSQGAKPGLGGMLPGAKVTPEIAEIRGIPQGVDCKSPSRHTEFHDVDSMLDWVEFIADETGLPVGIKSAVGNMDFWDDLVANMISGQRGVDFITVDGGEGGTGAAPLIFSESVAYPFRIGFAEVYKRFAEAGISDLVTFIGSGKLGLPDNAIVAFALGADMVNVGREIMLSIGCIQSQKCHTDSCPTGVATQNAWLARGLDPTLKSERAANYIKTLRRDLLKVSEACGVEHPGLITTDDLDILEGVGSKSSLREVYDYEKGWGVPSMADQVAITALMATHGHEPA
;
A
#
# COMPACT_ATOMS: atom_id res chain seq x y z
N ILE A 1 -14.12 -20.88 -0.84
CA ILE A 1 -12.89 -21.15 -0.08
C ILE A 1 -11.99 -22.18 -0.77
N ASP A 2 -12.53 -23.26 -1.34
CA ASP A 2 -11.73 -24.35 -1.95
C ASP A 2 -10.80 -23.88 -3.08
N ARG A 3 -11.28 -22.92 -3.89
CA ARG A 3 -10.44 -22.32 -4.93
C ARG A 3 -9.28 -21.49 -4.33
N LEU A 4 -9.50 -20.79 -3.24
CA LEU A 4 -8.47 -20.05 -2.52
C LEU A 4 -7.41 -21.01 -1.96
N ARG A 5 -7.85 -22.09 -1.30
CA ARG A 5 -6.94 -23.14 -0.80
C ARG A 5 -6.10 -23.73 -1.93
N ALA A 6 -6.71 -24.05 -3.07
CA ALA A 6 -5.98 -24.57 -4.24
C ALA A 6 -4.91 -23.60 -4.74
N VAL A 7 -5.21 -22.29 -4.80
CA VAL A 7 -4.23 -21.26 -5.18
C VAL A 7 -3.08 -21.18 -4.17
N VAL A 8 -3.41 -21.15 -2.87
CA VAL A 8 -2.40 -21.08 -1.80
C VAL A 8 -1.47 -22.30 -1.83
N GLN A 9 -2.00 -23.49 -2.14
CA GLN A 9 -1.20 -24.73 -2.25
C GLN A 9 -0.35 -24.79 -3.53
N SER A 10 -0.80 -24.17 -4.60
CA SER A 10 -0.13 -24.25 -5.92
C SER A 10 0.88 -23.11 -6.19
N ALA A 11 0.87 -22.07 -5.39
CA ALA A 11 1.70 -20.87 -5.57
C ALA A 11 2.36 -20.44 -4.25
N PRO A 12 3.49 -19.72 -4.29
CA PRO A 12 4.20 -19.26 -3.09
C PRO A 12 3.51 -18.05 -2.45
N VAL A 13 2.21 -18.16 -2.16
CA VAL A 13 1.44 -17.11 -1.48
C VAL A 13 1.96 -16.96 -0.06
N LYS A 14 2.15 -15.72 0.41
CA LYS A 14 2.70 -15.40 1.73
C LYS A 14 1.75 -14.67 2.64
N ALA A 15 0.77 -13.98 2.07
CA ALA A 15 -0.24 -13.22 2.81
C ALA A 15 -1.48 -13.02 1.94
N ILE A 16 -2.60 -12.67 2.55
CA ILE A 16 -3.86 -12.37 1.86
C ILE A 16 -4.32 -10.97 2.28
N GLU A 17 -4.60 -10.10 1.30
CA GLU A 17 -5.10 -8.76 1.55
C GLU A 17 -6.56 -8.62 1.12
N ILE A 18 -7.45 -8.32 2.05
CA ILE A 18 -8.85 -7.97 1.78
C ILE A 18 -8.92 -6.49 1.44
N LYS A 19 -9.23 -6.18 0.19
CA LYS A 19 -9.37 -4.81 -0.26
C LYS A 19 -10.76 -4.25 0.05
N LEU A 20 -10.85 -3.38 1.05
CA LEU A 20 -12.09 -2.67 1.40
C LEU A 20 -12.33 -1.50 0.47
N SER A 21 -11.29 -0.69 0.23
CA SER A 21 -11.37 0.46 -0.68
C SER A 21 -10.00 0.80 -1.28
N GLN A 22 -9.98 1.78 -2.17
CA GLN A 22 -8.77 2.29 -2.82
C GLN A 22 -8.76 3.81 -2.77
N GLY A 23 -7.63 4.43 -2.41
CA GLY A 23 -7.51 5.85 -2.16
C GLY A 23 -7.98 6.74 -3.31
N ALA A 24 -7.58 6.45 -4.54
CA ALA A 24 -7.95 7.27 -5.69
C ALA A 24 -9.43 7.13 -6.13
N LYS A 25 -10.17 6.19 -5.60
CA LYS A 25 -11.62 6.00 -5.88
C LYS A 25 -12.34 5.29 -4.73
N PRO A 26 -12.37 5.88 -3.54
CA PRO A 26 -12.99 5.25 -2.37
C PRO A 26 -14.47 5.02 -2.61
N GLY A 27 -14.97 3.86 -2.15
CA GLY A 27 -16.38 3.48 -2.30
C GLY A 27 -16.84 3.10 -3.72
N LEU A 28 -15.95 3.14 -4.71
CA LEU A 28 -16.26 2.70 -6.07
C LEU A 28 -15.66 1.32 -6.35
N GLY A 29 -16.50 0.44 -6.86
CA GLY A 29 -16.06 -0.87 -7.36
C GLY A 29 -15.14 -0.76 -8.58
N GLY A 30 -14.49 -1.86 -8.93
CA GLY A 30 -13.69 -1.95 -10.13
C GLY A 30 -14.54 -2.02 -11.41
N MET A 31 -13.99 -1.52 -12.51
CA MET A 31 -14.54 -1.69 -13.86
C MET A 31 -13.46 -2.34 -14.73
N LEU A 32 -13.73 -3.53 -15.25
CA LEU A 32 -12.92 -4.14 -16.31
C LEU A 32 -13.74 -4.12 -17.60
N PRO A 33 -13.35 -3.28 -18.58
CA PRO A 33 -14.07 -3.20 -19.85
C PRO A 33 -14.02 -4.50 -20.63
N GLY A 34 -15.12 -4.86 -21.29
CA GLY A 34 -15.22 -6.08 -22.11
C GLY A 34 -14.12 -6.18 -23.17
N ALA A 35 -13.69 -5.07 -23.76
CA ALA A 35 -12.57 -5.05 -24.70
C ALA A 35 -11.25 -5.61 -24.11
N LYS A 36 -11.08 -5.62 -22.80
CA LYS A 36 -9.93 -6.20 -22.08
C LYS A 36 -10.16 -7.63 -21.60
N VAL A 37 -11.39 -8.14 -21.69
CA VAL A 37 -11.73 -9.50 -21.26
C VAL A 37 -11.43 -10.47 -22.40
N THR A 38 -10.15 -10.84 -22.52
CA THR A 38 -9.69 -11.90 -23.44
C THR A 38 -10.18 -13.26 -23.00
N PRO A 39 -10.10 -14.33 -23.84
CA PRO A 39 -10.43 -15.69 -23.42
C PRO A 39 -9.71 -16.12 -22.15
N GLU A 40 -8.41 -15.85 -22.04
CA GLU A 40 -7.58 -16.14 -20.87
C GLU A 40 -8.09 -15.43 -19.61
N ILE A 41 -8.37 -14.13 -19.71
CA ILE A 41 -8.90 -13.33 -18.58
C ILE A 41 -10.29 -13.83 -18.16
N ALA A 42 -11.13 -14.18 -19.15
CA ALA A 42 -12.45 -14.74 -18.89
C ALA A 42 -12.39 -16.06 -18.11
N GLU A 43 -11.48 -16.96 -18.50
CA GLU A 43 -11.23 -18.22 -17.80
C GLU A 43 -10.70 -18.01 -16.39
N ILE A 44 -9.62 -17.22 -16.23
CA ILE A 44 -9.01 -16.95 -14.92
C ILE A 44 -9.99 -16.33 -13.95
N ARG A 45 -10.82 -15.39 -14.40
CA ARG A 45 -11.78 -14.67 -13.55
C ARG A 45 -13.13 -15.34 -13.42
N GLY A 46 -13.45 -16.34 -14.23
CA GLY A 46 -14.76 -17.00 -14.27
C GLY A 46 -15.87 -16.05 -14.73
N ILE A 47 -15.61 -15.17 -15.72
CA ILE A 47 -16.54 -14.17 -16.26
C ILE A 47 -16.74 -14.36 -17.76
N PRO A 48 -17.85 -13.89 -18.38
CA PRO A 48 -18.05 -13.99 -19.81
C PRO A 48 -17.01 -13.18 -20.60
N GLN A 49 -16.46 -13.77 -21.67
CA GLN A 49 -15.53 -13.07 -22.57
C GLN A 49 -16.20 -11.88 -23.26
N GLY A 50 -15.47 -10.78 -23.39
CA GLY A 50 -15.92 -9.60 -24.13
C GLY A 50 -17.02 -8.79 -23.44
N VAL A 51 -17.38 -9.13 -22.21
CA VAL A 51 -18.41 -8.45 -21.42
C VAL A 51 -17.78 -7.63 -20.32
N ASP A 52 -18.30 -6.41 -20.07
CA ASP A 52 -17.86 -5.57 -18.96
C ASP A 52 -18.06 -6.27 -17.61
N CYS A 53 -17.00 -6.31 -16.79
CA CYS A 53 -17.07 -6.83 -15.45
C CYS A 53 -17.02 -5.66 -14.45
N LYS A 54 -18.12 -5.46 -13.72
CA LYS A 54 -18.22 -4.47 -12.64
C LYS A 54 -18.09 -5.19 -11.31
N SER A 55 -17.07 -4.83 -10.53
CA SER A 55 -16.95 -5.30 -9.15
C SER A 55 -17.91 -4.51 -8.25
N PRO A 56 -18.50 -5.13 -7.22
CA PRO A 56 -19.32 -4.43 -6.25
C PRO A 56 -18.50 -3.39 -5.47
N SER A 57 -19.18 -2.43 -4.86
CA SER A 57 -18.57 -1.39 -4.02
C SER A 57 -18.38 -1.83 -2.57
N ARG A 58 -18.91 -2.98 -2.19
CA ARG A 58 -18.81 -3.57 -0.84
C ARG A 58 -18.71 -5.09 -0.93
N HIS A 59 -18.18 -5.70 0.12
CA HIS A 59 -18.22 -7.16 0.28
C HIS A 59 -19.62 -7.63 0.68
N THR A 60 -19.93 -8.87 0.37
CA THR A 60 -21.19 -9.55 0.74
C THR A 60 -21.02 -10.45 1.96
N GLU A 61 -19.78 -10.80 2.26
CA GLU A 61 -19.39 -11.73 3.33
C GLU A 61 -19.46 -11.09 4.71
N PHE A 62 -19.37 -9.75 4.76
CA PHE A 62 -19.42 -9.01 6.02
C PHE A 62 -20.04 -7.61 5.80
N HIS A 63 -20.54 -6.99 6.86
CA HIS A 63 -21.28 -5.71 6.81
C HIS A 63 -20.86 -4.70 7.88
N ASP A 64 -20.07 -5.12 8.86
CA ASP A 64 -19.47 -4.31 9.93
C ASP A 64 -18.08 -4.84 10.27
N VAL A 65 -17.40 -4.21 11.21
CA VAL A 65 -16.05 -4.57 11.63
C VAL A 65 -16.04 -5.94 12.32
N ASP A 66 -17.03 -6.25 13.13
CA ASP A 66 -17.12 -7.50 13.87
C ASP A 66 -17.19 -8.69 12.91
N SER A 67 -18.15 -8.69 11.97
CA SER A 67 -18.28 -9.73 10.94
C SER A 67 -17.11 -9.74 9.95
N MET A 68 -16.44 -8.60 9.73
CA MET A 68 -15.21 -8.56 8.93
C MET A 68 -14.08 -9.32 9.63
N LEU A 69 -13.91 -9.14 10.93
CA LEU A 69 -12.89 -9.85 11.68
C LEU A 69 -13.17 -11.36 11.74
N ASP A 70 -14.43 -11.77 11.88
CA ASP A 70 -14.80 -13.18 11.76
C ASP A 70 -14.41 -13.77 10.39
N TRP A 71 -14.57 -12.98 9.33
CA TRP A 71 -14.18 -13.38 7.99
C TRP A 71 -12.65 -13.44 7.82
N VAL A 72 -11.92 -12.52 8.43
CA VAL A 72 -10.44 -12.52 8.49
C VAL A 72 -9.94 -13.79 9.16
N GLU A 73 -10.41 -14.09 10.37
CA GLU A 73 -10.04 -15.30 11.11
C GLU A 73 -10.38 -16.58 10.33
N PHE A 74 -11.56 -16.63 9.72
CA PHE A 74 -11.96 -17.75 8.87
C PHE A 74 -10.96 -17.97 7.72
N ILE A 75 -10.52 -16.90 7.02
CA ILE A 75 -9.53 -17.04 5.95
C ILE A 75 -8.17 -17.45 6.50
N ALA A 76 -7.75 -16.91 7.64
CA ALA A 76 -6.49 -17.25 8.30
C ALA A 76 -6.47 -18.74 8.68
N ASP A 77 -7.52 -19.24 9.33
CA ASP A 77 -7.67 -20.66 9.70
C ASP A 77 -7.63 -21.59 8.50
N GLU A 78 -8.32 -21.21 7.43
CA GLU A 78 -8.45 -22.01 6.21
C GLU A 78 -7.19 -22.09 5.36
N THR A 79 -6.30 -21.11 5.49
CA THR A 79 -5.12 -20.97 4.63
C THR A 79 -3.79 -21.08 5.38
N GLY A 80 -3.79 -20.85 6.70
CA GLY A 80 -2.59 -20.78 7.52
C GLY A 80 -1.70 -19.56 7.19
N LEU A 81 -2.26 -18.52 6.56
CA LEU A 81 -1.53 -17.33 6.12
C LEU A 81 -1.97 -16.07 6.87
N PRO A 82 -1.07 -15.09 7.04
CA PRO A 82 -1.44 -13.77 7.52
C PRO A 82 -2.50 -13.12 6.64
N VAL A 83 -3.50 -12.51 7.27
CA VAL A 83 -4.59 -11.82 6.59
C VAL A 83 -4.68 -10.37 7.03
N GLY A 84 -4.57 -9.46 6.07
CA GLY A 84 -4.66 -8.03 6.30
C GLY A 84 -5.74 -7.35 5.47
N ILE A 85 -5.88 -6.06 5.68
CA ILE A 85 -6.83 -5.23 4.95
C ILE A 85 -6.13 -4.08 4.23
N LYS A 86 -6.76 -3.62 3.13
CA LYS A 86 -6.40 -2.34 2.51
C LYS A 86 -7.60 -1.42 2.46
N SER A 87 -7.41 -0.19 2.92
CA SER A 87 -8.46 0.82 2.90
C SER A 87 -7.93 2.22 2.61
N ALA A 88 -8.76 3.01 1.95
CA ALA A 88 -8.65 4.46 1.98
C ALA A 88 -9.15 4.98 3.34
N VAL A 89 -8.73 6.17 3.71
CA VAL A 89 -9.15 6.83 4.95
C VAL A 89 -10.06 8.01 4.64
N GLY A 90 -11.15 8.10 5.37
CA GLY A 90 -12.11 9.19 5.32
C GLY A 90 -12.81 9.34 6.66
N ASN A 91 -13.89 8.58 6.90
CA ASN A 91 -14.51 8.51 8.22
C ASN A 91 -13.67 7.64 9.16
N MET A 92 -13.47 8.11 10.38
CA MET A 92 -12.65 7.44 11.39
C MET A 92 -13.42 6.39 12.20
N ASP A 93 -14.75 6.38 12.19
CA ASP A 93 -15.57 5.42 12.96
C ASP A 93 -15.19 3.96 12.71
N PHE A 94 -14.89 3.62 11.45
CA PHE A 94 -14.40 2.28 11.09
C PHE A 94 -13.09 1.91 11.81
N TRP A 95 -12.17 2.86 11.91
CA TRP A 95 -10.87 2.64 12.54
C TRP A 95 -10.99 2.57 14.05
N ASP A 96 -11.86 3.39 14.64
CA ASP A 96 -12.18 3.35 16.07
C ASP A 96 -12.82 2.01 16.45
N ASP A 97 -13.78 1.52 15.65
CA ASP A 97 -14.40 0.20 15.83
C ASP A 97 -13.39 -0.94 15.65
N LEU A 98 -12.48 -0.83 14.67
CA LEU A 98 -11.45 -1.84 14.44
C LEU A 98 -10.51 -1.97 15.64
N VAL A 99 -9.99 -0.85 16.15
CA VAL A 99 -9.14 -0.83 17.34
C VAL A 99 -9.87 -1.40 18.56
N ALA A 100 -11.13 -0.98 18.79
CA ALA A 100 -11.93 -1.47 19.90
C ALA A 100 -12.13 -3.00 19.87
N ASN A 101 -12.29 -3.59 18.68
CA ASN A 101 -12.41 -5.03 18.55
C ASN A 101 -11.07 -5.78 18.66
N MET A 102 -9.94 -5.13 18.30
CA MET A 102 -8.62 -5.75 18.35
C MET A 102 -7.92 -5.64 19.70
N ILE A 103 -8.31 -4.71 20.57
CA ILE A 103 -7.63 -4.41 21.86
C ILE A 103 -7.55 -5.64 22.79
N SER A 104 -8.44 -6.60 22.65
CA SER A 104 -8.40 -7.84 23.44
C SER A 104 -7.25 -8.77 23.02
N GLY A 105 -6.67 -8.59 21.83
CA GLY A 105 -5.64 -9.45 21.24
C GLY A 105 -6.12 -10.86 20.86
N GLN A 106 -7.42 -11.13 20.89
CA GLN A 106 -7.97 -12.46 20.55
C GLN A 106 -8.23 -12.66 19.07
N ARG A 107 -8.46 -11.58 18.33
CA ARG A 107 -8.65 -11.57 16.88
C ARG A 107 -8.23 -10.24 16.31
N GLY A 108 -7.90 -10.20 15.02
CA GLY A 108 -7.47 -8.97 14.38
C GLY A 108 -7.00 -9.16 12.96
N VAL A 109 -6.45 -8.12 12.40
CA VAL A 109 -5.75 -8.15 11.11
C VAL A 109 -4.24 -8.16 11.36
N ASP A 110 -3.50 -8.97 10.60
CA ASP A 110 -2.04 -9.05 10.74
C ASP A 110 -1.34 -7.83 10.11
N PHE A 111 -1.95 -7.21 9.11
CA PHE A 111 -1.41 -6.00 8.49
C PHE A 111 -2.50 -5.09 7.95
N ILE A 112 -2.17 -3.79 7.86
CA ILE A 112 -3.06 -2.76 7.35
C ILE A 112 -2.34 -1.96 6.26
N THR A 113 -2.87 -1.98 5.05
CA THR A 113 -2.44 -1.07 3.98
C THR A 113 -3.33 0.17 3.97
N VAL A 114 -2.76 1.30 4.37
CA VAL A 114 -3.41 2.62 4.26
C VAL A 114 -3.14 3.21 2.88
N ASP A 115 -4.20 3.40 2.08
CA ASP A 115 -4.10 3.88 0.69
C ASP A 115 -4.59 5.33 0.58
N GLY A 116 -3.67 6.27 0.43
CA GLY A 116 -3.94 7.70 0.35
C GLY A 116 -4.71 8.11 -0.91
N GLY A 117 -5.43 9.22 -0.84
CA GLY A 117 -6.23 9.78 -1.93
C GLY A 117 -5.43 10.08 -3.20
N GLU A 118 -4.13 10.34 -3.08
CA GLU A 118 -3.16 10.54 -4.16
C GLU A 118 -2.69 9.24 -4.81
N GLY A 119 -3.15 8.09 -4.36
CA GLY A 119 -2.82 6.77 -4.93
C GLY A 119 -3.11 6.68 -6.42
N GLY A 120 -2.36 5.84 -7.13
CA GLY A 120 -2.41 5.78 -8.58
C GLY A 120 -3.49 4.86 -9.14
N THR A 121 -4.38 5.39 -9.97
CA THR A 121 -5.15 4.59 -10.92
C THR A 121 -5.59 5.44 -12.11
N GLY A 122 -5.35 4.96 -13.32
CA GLY A 122 -5.87 5.60 -14.54
C GLY A 122 -7.35 5.30 -14.80
N ALA A 123 -8.02 4.56 -13.93
CA ALA A 123 -9.44 4.22 -14.03
C ALA A 123 -10.31 4.98 -13.00
N ALA A 124 -9.71 5.85 -12.17
CA ALA A 124 -10.46 6.69 -11.25
C ALA A 124 -11.11 7.86 -11.99
N PRO A 125 -12.36 8.22 -11.66
CA PRO A 125 -12.92 9.49 -12.08
C PRO A 125 -12.06 10.65 -11.57
N LEU A 126 -11.83 11.67 -12.39
CA LEU A 126 -10.98 12.82 -12.03
C LEU A 126 -11.43 13.50 -10.73
N ILE A 127 -12.74 13.57 -10.51
CA ILE A 127 -13.32 14.19 -9.31
C ILE A 127 -13.02 13.40 -8.03
N PHE A 128 -12.63 12.13 -8.13
CA PHE A 128 -12.26 11.31 -6.98
C PHE A 128 -10.77 11.39 -6.65
N SER A 129 -9.95 11.48 -7.70
CA SER A 129 -8.50 11.47 -7.56
C SER A 129 -8.02 12.68 -6.75
N GLU A 130 -7.33 12.43 -5.64
CA GLU A 130 -6.77 13.44 -4.73
C GLU A 130 -7.82 14.35 -4.03
N SER A 131 -9.12 13.97 -4.06
CA SER A 131 -10.18 14.88 -3.61
C SER A 131 -11.18 14.27 -2.62
N VAL A 132 -11.25 12.96 -2.47
CA VAL A 132 -12.29 12.29 -1.66
C VAL A 132 -11.72 11.61 -0.42
N ALA A 133 -10.73 10.75 -0.59
CA ALA A 133 -10.01 10.18 0.56
C ALA A 133 -8.98 11.16 1.10
N TYR A 134 -8.60 11.00 2.37
CA TYR A 134 -7.49 11.76 2.93
C TYR A 134 -6.19 11.49 2.16
N PRO A 135 -5.32 12.51 1.99
CA PRO A 135 -3.95 12.31 1.58
C PRO A 135 -3.24 11.31 2.50
N PHE A 136 -2.30 10.52 1.95
CA PHE A 136 -1.63 9.45 2.69
C PHE A 136 -1.13 9.89 4.06
N ARG A 137 -0.36 10.98 4.12
CA ARG A 137 0.28 11.43 5.37
C ARG A 137 -0.73 11.68 6.49
N ILE A 138 -1.86 12.30 6.16
CA ILE A 138 -2.94 12.59 7.13
C ILE A 138 -3.65 11.29 7.49
N GLY A 139 -4.10 10.53 6.49
CA GLY A 139 -4.84 9.29 6.72
C GLY A 139 -4.03 8.26 7.49
N PHE A 140 -2.75 8.10 7.15
CA PHE A 140 -1.86 7.17 7.83
C PHE A 140 -1.63 7.58 9.30
N ALA A 141 -1.30 8.84 9.53
CA ALA A 141 -1.07 9.34 10.90
C ALA A 141 -2.30 9.15 11.78
N GLU A 142 -3.50 9.48 11.28
CA GLU A 142 -4.75 9.30 12.01
C GLU A 142 -5.06 7.83 12.34
N VAL A 143 -4.76 6.91 11.44
CA VAL A 143 -4.92 5.47 11.68
C VAL A 143 -3.90 4.99 12.69
N TYR A 144 -2.61 5.26 12.47
CA TYR A 144 -1.53 4.82 13.34
C TYR A 144 -1.71 5.30 14.81
N LYS A 145 -2.09 6.57 15.00
CA LYS A 145 -2.36 7.15 16.33
C LYS A 145 -3.34 6.29 17.13
N ARG A 146 -4.44 5.87 16.54
CA ARG A 146 -5.48 5.07 17.23
C ARG A 146 -4.94 3.74 17.73
N PHE A 147 -4.11 3.09 16.94
CA PHE A 147 -3.45 1.84 17.35
C PHE A 147 -2.38 2.09 18.42
N ALA A 148 -1.63 3.18 18.31
CA ALA A 148 -0.60 3.56 19.26
C ALA A 148 -1.22 3.99 20.61
N GLU A 149 -2.28 4.79 20.62
CA GLU A 149 -3.05 5.18 21.82
C GLU A 149 -3.64 3.97 22.55
N ALA A 150 -4.07 2.96 21.79
CA ALA A 150 -4.56 1.70 22.36
C ALA A 150 -3.44 0.74 22.80
N GLY A 151 -2.18 1.05 22.50
CA GLY A 151 -1.02 0.21 22.83
C GLY A 151 -0.94 -1.08 22.03
N ILE A 152 -1.52 -1.13 20.84
CA ILE A 152 -1.56 -2.31 19.96
C ILE A 152 -0.91 -2.07 18.58
N SER A 153 -0.16 -0.97 18.41
CA SER A 153 0.54 -0.71 17.13
C SER A 153 1.53 -1.81 16.77
N ASP A 154 2.20 -2.41 17.74
CA ASP A 154 3.18 -3.48 17.52
C ASP A 154 2.54 -4.84 17.15
N LEU A 155 1.22 -4.96 17.23
CA LEU A 155 0.49 -6.16 16.81
C LEU A 155 0.15 -6.17 15.30
N VAL A 156 0.38 -5.07 14.60
CA VAL A 156 -0.03 -4.87 13.21
C VAL A 156 1.15 -4.40 12.38
N THR A 157 1.37 -5.01 11.22
CA THR A 157 2.30 -4.48 10.23
C THR A 157 1.61 -3.37 9.42
N PHE A 158 2.12 -2.14 9.48
CA PHE A 158 1.57 -1.01 8.75
C PHE A 158 2.23 -0.83 7.39
N ILE A 159 1.41 -0.75 6.34
CA ILE A 159 1.87 -0.59 4.96
C ILE A 159 1.36 0.73 4.40
N GLY A 160 2.26 1.59 3.95
CA GLY A 160 1.90 2.85 3.30
C GLY A 160 1.66 2.67 1.81
N SER A 161 0.65 3.36 1.26
CA SER A 161 0.35 3.42 -0.17
C SER A 161 -0.16 4.82 -0.55
N GLY A 162 0.42 5.45 -1.57
CA GLY A 162 0.03 6.77 -2.04
C GLY A 162 1.23 7.65 -2.42
N LYS A 163 1.72 7.55 -3.65
CA LYS A 163 2.90 8.30 -4.16
C LYS A 163 4.17 8.14 -3.31
N LEU A 164 4.42 6.96 -2.79
CA LEU A 164 5.56 6.68 -1.91
C LEU A 164 6.81 6.16 -2.65
N GLY A 165 6.83 6.24 -3.95
CA GLY A 165 7.95 5.79 -4.78
C GLY A 165 9.08 6.81 -4.96
N LEU A 166 9.04 7.94 -4.25
CA LEU A 166 10.15 8.89 -4.16
C LEU A 166 10.71 8.88 -2.74
N PRO A 167 12.04 9.03 -2.57
CA PRO A 167 12.68 8.88 -1.26
C PRO A 167 12.11 9.80 -0.18
N ASP A 168 11.84 11.06 -0.51
CA ASP A 168 11.27 12.06 0.40
C ASP A 168 9.91 11.66 0.96
N ASN A 169 9.02 11.13 0.11
CA ASN A 169 7.71 10.65 0.55
C ASN A 169 7.80 9.34 1.34
N ALA A 170 8.68 8.42 0.93
CA ALA A 170 8.86 7.15 1.62
C ALA A 170 9.47 7.33 3.02
N ILE A 171 10.43 8.24 3.17
CA ILE A 171 11.03 8.55 4.48
C ILE A 171 9.98 9.07 5.45
N VAL A 172 9.10 9.97 5.02
CA VAL A 172 8.00 10.45 5.87
C VAL A 172 7.07 9.31 6.26
N ALA A 173 6.77 8.39 5.34
CA ALA A 173 5.94 7.23 5.65
C ALA A 173 6.60 6.33 6.72
N PHE A 174 7.90 6.03 6.60
CA PHE A 174 8.64 5.25 7.59
C PHE A 174 8.68 5.97 8.95
N ALA A 175 8.97 7.26 8.98
CA ALA A 175 8.99 8.03 10.23
C ALA A 175 7.61 8.10 10.91
N LEU A 176 6.51 8.02 10.16
CA LEU A 176 5.15 7.94 10.71
C LEU A 176 4.78 6.53 11.21
N GLY A 177 5.63 5.53 11.00
CA GLY A 177 5.42 4.16 11.49
C GLY A 177 5.02 3.15 10.42
N ALA A 178 5.23 3.43 9.14
CA ALA A 178 5.05 2.41 8.11
C ALA A 178 6.23 1.42 8.12
N ASP A 179 5.95 0.13 8.19
CA ASP A 179 6.95 -0.94 8.07
C ASP A 179 7.33 -1.19 6.61
N MET A 180 6.39 -0.98 5.72
CA MET A 180 6.56 -1.17 4.27
C MET A 180 5.85 -0.08 3.48
N VAL A 181 6.28 0.12 2.22
CA VAL A 181 5.61 1.03 1.29
C VAL A 181 5.27 0.33 -0.02
N ASN A 182 4.06 0.57 -0.51
CA ASN A 182 3.63 0.15 -1.83
C ASN A 182 4.01 1.22 -2.86
N VAL A 183 4.70 0.81 -3.91
CA VAL A 183 5.12 1.67 -5.01
C VAL A 183 4.35 1.30 -6.28
N GLY A 184 3.50 2.18 -6.74
CA GLY A 184 2.66 1.97 -7.92
C GLY A 184 3.00 2.90 -9.08
N ARG A 185 2.69 4.17 -8.94
CA ARG A 185 2.79 5.16 -10.02
C ARG A 185 4.23 5.33 -10.51
N GLU A 186 5.17 5.46 -9.62
CA GLU A 186 6.56 5.75 -9.92
C GLU A 186 7.23 4.58 -10.67
N ILE A 187 6.99 3.34 -10.24
CA ILE A 187 7.49 2.18 -10.98
C ILE A 187 6.82 2.03 -12.34
N MET A 188 5.53 2.40 -12.46
CA MET A 188 4.86 2.44 -13.76
C MET A 188 5.50 3.46 -14.71
N LEU A 189 5.90 4.64 -14.21
CA LEU A 189 6.66 5.63 -14.98
C LEU A 189 8.01 5.06 -15.44
N SER A 190 8.72 4.35 -14.58
CA SER A 190 10.02 3.75 -14.93
C SER A 190 9.92 2.79 -16.12
N ILE A 191 8.84 2.05 -16.24
CA ILE A 191 8.60 1.12 -17.36
C ILE A 191 7.94 1.77 -18.59
N GLY A 192 7.67 3.08 -18.54
CA GLY A 192 7.22 3.83 -19.72
C GLY A 192 5.77 4.32 -19.68
N CYS A 193 5.11 4.31 -18.52
CA CYS A 193 3.84 5.00 -18.37
C CYS A 193 4.04 6.52 -18.53
N ILE A 194 3.19 7.15 -19.33
CA ILE A 194 3.19 8.62 -19.54
C ILE A 194 1.97 9.29 -18.92
N GLN A 195 1.27 8.62 -18.01
CA GLN A 195 0.06 9.11 -17.36
C GLN A 195 -1.04 9.59 -18.33
N SER A 196 -1.19 8.92 -19.46
CA SER A 196 -2.25 9.25 -20.44
C SER A 196 -3.67 9.02 -19.92
N GLN A 197 -3.83 8.37 -18.77
CA GLN A 197 -5.10 8.03 -18.12
C GLN A 197 -6.07 7.20 -19.00
N LYS A 198 -5.54 6.48 -19.98
CA LYS A 198 -6.30 5.59 -20.86
C LYS A 198 -6.22 4.11 -20.45
N CYS A 199 -5.81 3.83 -19.22
CA CYS A 199 -5.64 2.47 -18.72
C CYS A 199 -6.94 1.65 -18.75
N HIS A 200 -8.09 2.30 -18.63
CA HIS A 200 -9.41 1.66 -18.63
C HIS A 200 -10.03 1.51 -20.03
N THR A 201 -9.41 2.07 -21.08
CA THR A 201 -9.99 2.10 -22.44
C THR A 201 -9.39 1.07 -23.40
N ASP A 202 -8.44 0.26 -22.95
CA ASP A 202 -7.62 -0.64 -23.77
C ASP A 202 -6.75 0.07 -24.83
N SER A 203 -6.61 1.40 -24.75
CA SER A 203 -5.91 2.25 -25.70
C SER A 203 -4.69 2.94 -25.10
N CYS A 204 -3.98 2.25 -24.19
CA CYS A 204 -2.74 2.76 -23.61
C CYS A 204 -1.68 2.97 -24.69
N PRO A 205 -1.23 4.21 -24.95
CA PRO A 205 -0.35 4.51 -26.09
C PRO A 205 1.06 3.94 -25.93
N THR A 206 1.46 3.59 -24.72
CA THR A 206 2.79 3.03 -24.42
C THR A 206 2.78 1.51 -24.19
N GLY A 207 1.64 0.86 -24.33
CA GLY A 207 1.51 -0.58 -24.18
C GLY A 207 1.45 -1.11 -22.75
N VAL A 208 1.68 -0.26 -21.74
CA VAL A 208 1.82 -0.67 -20.33
C VAL A 208 0.51 -1.21 -19.73
N ALA A 209 -0.65 -0.74 -20.18
CA ALA A 209 -1.94 -1.10 -19.59
C ALA A 209 -3.00 -1.41 -20.68
N THR A 210 -2.67 -2.30 -21.62
CA THR A 210 -3.56 -2.70 -22.72
C THR A 210 -3.47 -4.19 -22.98
N GLN A 211 -4.52 -4.77 -23.55
CA GLN A 211 -4.58 -6.12 -24.12
C GLN A 211 -4.49 -6.09 -25.66
N ASN A 212 -4.47 -4.89 -26.27
CA ASN A 212 -4.27 -4.74 -27.71
C ASN A 212 -2.85 -5.20 -28.10
N ALA A 213 -2.74 -6.25 -28.89
CA ALA A 213 -1.47 -6.88 -29.26
C ALA A 213 -0.49 -5.92 -29.98
N TRP A 214 -0.98 -4.95 -30.72
CA TRP A 214 -0.14 -3.94 -31.35
C TRP A 214 0.44 -2.96 -30.34
N LEU A 215 -0.39 -2.41 -29.47
CA LEU A 215 0.04 -1.44 -28.45
C LEU A 215 0.92 -2.10 -27.39
N ALA A 216 0.62 -3.36 -27.00
CA ALA A 216 1.37 -4.12 -26.02
C ALA A 216 2.86 -4.29 -26.37
N ARG A 217 3.24 -4.17 -27.65
CA ARG A 217 4.65 -4.17 -28.08
C ARG A 217 5.47 -3.03 -27.47
N GLY A 218 4.84 -1.95 -27.02
CA GLY A 218 5.51 -0.86 -26.30
C GLY A 218 6.05 -1.27 -24.93
N LEU A 219 5.56 -2.36 -24.36
CA LEU A 219 6.06 -2.97 -23.14
C LEU A 219 6.97 -4.16 -23.49
N ASP A 220 8.23 -3.89 -23.85
CA ASP A 220 9.26 -4.93 -23.97
C ASP A 220 9.69 -5.40 -22.57
N PRO A 221 9.39 -6.64 -22.15
CA PRO A 221 9.71 -7.11 -20.81
C PRO A 221 11.21 -7.10 -20.49
N THR A 222 12.08 -7.40 -21.45
CA THR A 222 13.53 -7.45 -21.26
C THR A 222 14.08 -6.07 -20.89
N LEU A 223 13.80 -5.07 -21.71
CA LEU A 223 14.23 -3.70 -21.49
C LEU A 223 13.56 -3.08 -20.25
N LYS A 224 12.26 -3.35 -20.05
CA LYS A 224 11.49 -2.72 -18.98
C LYS A 224 11.77 -3.31 -17.60
N SER A 225 12.15 -4.61 -17.52
CA SER A 225 12.61 -5.21 -16.26
C SER A 225 13.90 -4.57 -15.77
N GLU A 226 14.87 -4.27 -16.64
CA GLU A 226 16.09 -3.55 -16.29
C GLU A 226 15.79 -2.13 -15.75
N ARG A 227 14.89 -1.42 -16.40
CA ARG A 227 14.47 -0.08 -15.95
C ARG A 227 13.79 -0.12 -14.59
N ALA A 228 12.89 -1.09 -14.37
CA ALA A 228 12.26 -1.29 -13.07
C ALA A 228 13.28 -1.63 -11.99
N ALA A 229 14.22 -2.54 -12.28
CA ALA A 229 15.30 -2.91 -11.36
C ALA A 229 16.18 -1.70 -11.01
N ASN A 230 16.59 -0.90 -11.99
CA ASN A 230 17.39 0.30 -11.77
C ASN A 230 16.64 1.35 -10.94
N TYR A 231 15.34 1.50 -11.15
CA TYR A 231 14.51 2.37 -10.33
C TYR A 231 14.50 1.92 -8.85
N ILE A 232 14.25 0.64 -8.59
CA ILE A 232 14.21 0.09 -7.22
C ILE A 232 15.59 0.20 -6.54
N LYS A 233 16.67 -0.11 -7.26
CA LYS A 233 18.04 0.05 -6.73
C LYS A 233 18.33 1.51 -6.37
N THR A 234 17.92 2.45 -7.22
CA THR A 234 18.10 3.89 -6.97
C THR A 234 17.28 4.35 -5.77
N LEU A 235 16.01 3.97 -5.69
CA LEU A 235 15.16 4.28 -4.55
C LEU A 235 15.78 3.77 -3.24
N ARG A 236 16.21 2.50 -3.20
CA ARG A 236 16.88 1.92 -2.02
C ARG A 236 18.14 2.70 -1.63
N ARG A 237 19.01 2.96 -2.61
CA ARG A 237 20.25 3.71 -2.38
C ARG A 237 19.98 5.11 -1.80
N ASP A 238 18.99 5.81 -2.34
CA ASP A 238 18.69 7.16 -1.91
C ASP A 238 18.01 7.18 -0.53
N LEU A 239 17.19 6.19 -0.20
CA LEU A 239 16.65 5.98 1.15
C LEU A 239 17.76 5.77 2.18
N LEU A 240 18.75 4.91 1.89
CA LEU A 240 19.90 4.67 2.77
C LEU A 240 20.75 5.94 2.97
N LYS A 241 20.94 6.76 1.93
CA LYS A 241 21.65 8.04 2.06
C LYS A 241 20.94 9.02 2.98
N VAL A 242 19.60 9.07 2.93
CA VAL A 242 18.85 9.92 3.86
C VAL A 242 18.94 9.39 5.29
N SER A 243 18.87 8.06 5.47
CA SER A 243 19.05 7.43 6.78
C SER A 243 20.41 7.78 7.38
N GLU A 244 21.49 7.67 6.59
CA GLU A 244 22.85 8.07 6.99
C GLU A 244 22.92 9.54 7.40
N ALA A 245 22.25 10.43 6.66
CA ALA A 245 22.17 11.84 7.01
C ALA A 245 21.41 12.11 8.32
N CYS A 246 20.43 11.28 8.66
CA CYS A 246 19.74 11.30 9.95
C CYS A 246 20.53 10.59 11.07
N GLY A 247 21.70 10.00 10.76
CA GLY A 247 22.53 9.30 11.75
C GLY A 247 22.06 7.89 12.09
N VAL A 248 21.23 7.26 11.26
CA VAL A 248 20.71 5.89 11.43
C VAL A 248 21.08 5.01 10.24
N GLU A 249 21.10 3.70 10.46
CA GLU A 249 21.54 2.73 9.45
C GLU A 249 20.45 2.33 8.44
N HIS A 250 19.16 2.55 8.79
CA HIS A 250 18.03 2.09 7.99
C HIS A 250 16.87 3.09 8.05
N PRO A 251 16.10 3.29 6.96
CA PRO A 251 15.01 4.25 6.94
C PRO A 251 13.91 3.97 7.97
N GLY A 252 13.68 2.71 8.34
CA GLY A 252 12.74 2.36 9.41
C GLY A 252 13.19 2.76 10.83
N LEU A 253 14.40 3.30 11.01
CA LEU A 253 14.90 3.83 12.27
C LEU A 253 14.83 5.36 12.35
N ILE A 254 14.39 6.03 11.29
CA ILE A 254 14.16 7.48 11.27
C ILE A 254 12.89 7.77 12.07
N THR A 255 12.96 8.76 12.95
CA THR A 255 11.85 9.13 13.82
C THR A 255 11.14 10.39 13.34
N THR A 256 9.97 10.66 13.88
CA THR A 256 9.22 11.89 13.61
C THR A 256 9.93 13.16 14.14
N ASP A 257 10.91 13.02 15.03
CA ASP A 257 11.72 14.14 15.53
C ASP A 257 12.93 14.46 14.60
N ASP A 258 13.29 13.57 13.68
CA ASP A 258 14.39 13.78 12.72
C ASP A 258 13.97 14.58 11.48
N LEU A 259 12.67 14.81 11.29
CA LEU A 259 12.10 15.45 10.11
C LEU A 259 11.31 16.70 10.46
N ASP A 260 11.64 17.82 9.80
CA ASP A 260 10.88 19.07 9.89
C ASP A 260 9.99 19.29 8.66
N ILE A 261 8.79 19.80 8.88
CA ILE A 261 7.91 20.33 7.84
C ILE A 261 8.08 21.86 7.82
N LEU A 262 8.34 22.39 6.64
CA LEU A 262 8.43 23.84 6.46
C LEU A 262 7.04 24.42 6.16
N GLU A 263 6.56 25.31 7.02
CA GLU A 263 5.25 25.95 6.94
C GLU A 263 5.33 27.40 6.42
N GLY A 264 6.10 27.63 5.39
CA GLY A 264 6.31 28.94 4.80
C GLY A 264 7.67 29.56 5.16
N VAL A 265 7.80 30.87 5.00
CA VAL A 265 9.08 31.56 5.20
C VAL A 265 9.37 31.70 6.70
N GLY A 266 10.27 30.87 7.21
CA GLY A 266 10.83 31.01 8.55
C GLY A 266 10.09 30.26 9.67
N SER A 267 9.05 29.49 9.38
CA SER A 267 8.45 28.57 10.35
C SER A 267 8.69 27.11 9.96
N LYS A 268 8.96 26.31 10.95
CA LYS A 268 9.11 24.87 10.84
C LYS A 268 8.52 24.18 12.05
N SER A 269 7.98 23.00 11.86
CA SER A 269 7.53 22.12 12.94
C SER A 269 8.06 20.72 12.69
N SER A 270 8.39 19.98 13.74
CA SER A 270 8.74 18.58 13.60
C SER A 270 7.56 17.77 13.05
N LEU A 271 7.85 16.69 12.36
CA LEU A 271 6.79 15.78 11.89
C LEU A 271 5.92 15.32 13.05
N ARG A 272 6.52 15.11 14.23
CA ARG A 272 5.83 14.77 15.46
C ARG A 272 4.79 15.82 15.87
N GLU A 273 5.17 17.09 15.87
CA GLU A 273 4.27 18.20 16.21
C GLU A 273 3.15 18.38 15.19
N VAL A 274 3.46 18.27 13.89
CA VAL A 274 2.48 18.45 12.81
C VAL A 274 1.38 17.39 12.87
N TYR A 275 1.71 16.14 13.22
CA TYR A 275 0.74 15.03 13.28
C TYR A 275 0.31 14.69 14.70
N ASP A 276 0.73 15.48 15.69
CA ASP A 276 0.36 15.30 17.09
C ASP A 276 0.67 13.87 17.60
N TYR A 277 1.90 13.43 17.33
CA TYR A 277 2.41 12.13 17.80
C TYR A 277 3.02 12.27 19.19
N GLU A 278 2.85 11.25 20.02
CA GLU A 278 3.63 11.14 21.25
C GLU A 278 5.07 10.71 20.93
N LYS A 279 5.98 11.04 21.86
CA LYS A 279 7.39 10.66 21.69
C LYS A 279 7.54 9.13 21.67
N GLY A 280 8.19 8.62 20.64
CA GLY A 280 8.42 7.19 20.43
C GLY A 280 7.38 6.50 19.55
N TRP A 281 6.29 7.16 19.16
CA TRP A 281 5.40 6.62 18.16
C TRP A 281 6.05 6.64 16.77
N GLY A 282 5.71 5.66 15.95
CA GLY A 282 6.31 5.45 14.63
C GLY A 282 7.65 4.71 14.65
N VAL A 283 8.22 4.45 15.84
CA VAL A 283 9.47 3.72 15.97
C VAL A 283 9.18 2.21 16.09
N PRO A 284 9.87 1.34 15.35
CA PRO A 284 9.74 -0.10 15.48
C PRO A 284 9.99 -0.58 16.91
N SER A 285 9.45 -1.75 17.26
CA SER A 285 9.73 -2.38 18.56
C SER A 285 11.24 -2.55 18.79
N MET A 286 11.68 -2.63 20.04
CA MET A 286 13.09 -2.86 20.38
C MET A 286 13.64 -4.15 19.76
N ALA A 287 12.81 -5.18 19.61
CA ALA A 287 13.20 -6.43 18.96
C ALA A 287 13.45 -6.22 17.47
N ASP A 288 12.58 -5.47 16.80
CA ASP A 288 12.73 -5.16 15.38
C ASP A 288 13.91 -4.21 15.12
N GLN A 289 14.16 -3.23 15.97
CA GLN A 289 15.35 -2.38 15.87
C GLN A 289 16.65 -3.20 15.93
N VAL A 290 16.73 -4.16 16.85
CA VAL A 290 17.88 -5.09 16.96
C VAL A 290 17.99 -5.95 15.70
N ALA A 291 16.87 -6.47 15.18
CA ALA A 291 16.85 -7.27 13.96
C ALA A 291 17.28 -6.45 12.72
N ILE A 292 16.80 -5.21 12.60
CA ILE A 292 17.19 -4.28 11.53
C ILE A 292 18.70 -4.01 11.59
N THR A 293 19.25 -3.67 12.75
CA THR A 293 20.68 -3.40 12.92
C THR A 293 21.53 -4.64 12.58
N ALA A 294 21.11 -5.83 13.01
CA ALA A 294 21.80 -7.07 12.67
C ALA A 294 21.77 -7.37 11.16
N LEU A 295 20.64 -7.11 10.50
CA LEU A 295 20.47 -7.23 9.05
C LEU A 295 21.42 -6.28 8.30
N MET A 296 21.46 -5.01 8.72
CA MET A 296 22.33 -4.00 8.11
C MET A 296 23.81 -4.30 8.27
N ALA A 297 24.23 -4.86 9.41
CA ALA A 297 25.61 -5.30 9.63
C ALA A 297 26.03 -6.43 8.66
N THR A 298 25.10 -7.28 8.23
CA THR A 298 25.39 -8.40 7.31
C THR A 298 25.29 -8.01 5.83
N HIS A 299 24.43 -7.06 5.48
CA HIS A 299 24.12 -6.71 4.08
C HIS A 299 24.37 -5.23 3.72
N GLY A 300 24.66 -4.37 4.68
CA GLY A 300 24.78 -2.92 4.51
C GLY A 300 25.96 -2.46 3.64
N HIS A 301 26.91 -3.32 3.32
CA HIS A 301 28.13 -2.98 2.60
C HIS A 301 28.16 -3.49 1.14
N GLU A 302 27.11 -4.10 0.64
CA GLU A 302 27.03 -4.39 -0.80
C GLU A 302 26.83 -3.09 -1.58
N PRO A 303 27.73 -2.70 -2.48
CA PRO A 303 27.56 -1.53 -3.33
C PRO A 303 26.31 -1.75 -4.22
N ALA A 304 25.44 -0.75 -4.26
CA ALA A 304 24.22 -0.74 -5.06
C ALA A 304 24.49 -0.77 -6.57
#